data_b6c5039176ddb9fbd4fdcaf03659dfad
#
_entry.id   b6c5039176ddb9fbd4fdcaf03659dfad
#
_cell.length_a   1.000
_cell.length_b   1.000
_cell.length_c   1.000
_cell.angle_alpha   90.00
_cell.angle_beta   90.00
_cell.angle_gamma   90.00
#
_symmetry.space_group_name_H-M   'P 1'
#
loop_
_entity.id
_entity.type
_entity.pdbx_description
1 polymer ?
#
loop_
_entity_poly.entity_id
_entity_poly.type
_entity_poly.pdbx_seq_one_letter_code
_entity_poly.pdbx_strand_id
1 'polypeptide(L)'
;MSVQPSLQTIAAPVGRTPSRWQPVQYDQLPEIPLVGEVDVAPIMPGLDLWDCWPLAHADGRTACLDGRTWWFFLSAPCFTDPVQRHDVARIRLLSRGEDGWRDHGNALPDGLNPGTREWAGCAVLMDDGLSVSLFYTVAGRRDAPFSYEQRLFEVQGQWGEGGPGAWQEPREIVAADGVRYVSSRQEIVNPAPGTIKAFRDPAWFRDPATGEAHIVFTASAAWTSDPHNGLVGMATRTPQGWRLDDPLVEAIGTNNEMERPCLVWRDGHYYLFWSTQRHTFAPGAVAGPNGLYGMVADAVTGPWRPINGSGLVAPNPKGEPGQTYSWWVTGEGDVWSFIDYWGMEGRALADHPDLVRSHFGGTPAPVFILAFDGDRVTVA
;
A
#
# COMPACT_ATOMS: atom_id res chain seq x y z
N MET A 1 43.09 9.89 4.94
CA MET A 1 42.31 8.73 5.41
C MET A 1 41.18 9.27 6.26
N SER A 2 39.99 9.42 5.68
CA SER A 2 38.82 9.87 6.42
C SER A 2 38.13 8.62 7.00
N VAL A 3 38.11 8.53 8.32
CA VAL A 3 37.39 7.49 9.06
C VAL A 3 35.90 7.82 8.93
N GLN A 4 35.17 7.00 8.19
CA GLN A 4 33.72 7.05 8.24
C GLN A 4 33.27 6.66 9.67
N PRO A 5 32.35 7.42 10.28
CA PRO A 5 31.78 7.02 11.55
C PRO A 5 30.98 5.74 11.35
N SER A 6 31.31 4.70 12.09
CA SER A 6 30.54 3.47 12.17
C SER A 6 29.14 3.80 12.67
N LEU A 7 28.12 3.54 11.86
CA LEU A 7 26.71 3.60 12.26
C LEU A 7 26.51 2.67 13.47
N GLN A 8 26.31 3.24 14.63
CA GLN A 8 25.88 2.50 15.81
C GLN A 8 24.43 2.03 15.55
N THR A 9 24.27 0.76 15.24
CA THR A 9 22.97 0.12 15.25
C THR A 9 22.51 0.05 16.70
N ILE A 10 21.57 0.90 17.08
CA ILE A 10 20.87 0.79 18.36
C ILE A 10 20.06 -0.49 18.26
N ALA A 11 20.21 -1.40 19.21
CA ALA A 11 19.44 -2.65 19.23
C ALA A 11 17.93 -2.34 19.14
N ALA A 12 17.22 -3.10 18.30
CA ALA A 12 15.77 -2.96 18.17
C ALA A 12 15.11 -3.04 19.56
N PRO A 13 14.16 -2.15 19.88
CA PRO A 13 13.54 -2.15 21.21
C PRO A 13 12.72 -3.41 21.43
N VAL A 14 12.94 -3.99 22.57
CA VAL A 14 12.28 -5.11 23.28
C VAL A 14 11.14 -5.79 22.54
N GLY A 15 11.38 -7.02 22.07
CA GLY A 15 10.37 -7.87 21.46
C GLY A 15 10.99 -8.79 20.42
N ARG A 16 10.27 -9.01 19.34
CA ARG A 16 10.73 -9.80 18.20
C ARG A 16 11.59 -8.94 17.28
N THR A 17 12.77 -9.45 16.89
CA THR A 17 13.57 -8.84 15.82
C THR A 17 12.85 -9.02 14.48
N PRO A 18 12.57 -7.95 13.72
CA PRO A 18 11.98 -8.07 12.39
C PRO A 18 12.90 -8.82 11.43
N SER A 19 12.32 -9.49 10.45
CA SER A 19 13.09 -10.10 9.36
C SER A 19 13.67 -9.00 8.46
N ARG A 20 14.91 -9.16 8.02
CA ARG A 20 15.59 -8.16 7.22
C ARG A 20 15.40 -8.42 5.72
N TRP A 21 14.93 -7.41 4.99
CA TRP A 21 14.96 -7.40 3.54
C TRP A 21 16.16 -6.60 3.05
N GLN A 22 17.14 -7.32 2.50
CA GLN A 22 18.38 -6.76 1.95
C GLN A 22 18.84 -7.60 0.77
N PRO A 23 18.29 -7.38 -0.44
CA PRO A 23 18.67 -8.13 -1.61
C PRO A 23 20.13 -7.88 -2.00
N VAL A 24 20.80 -8.92 -2.47
CA VAL A 24 22.18 -8.85 -2.97
C VAL A 24 22.24 -8.85 -4.50
N GLN A 25 21.18 -9.34 -5.14
CA GLN A 25 21.00 -9.38 -6.59
C GLN A 25 19.52 -9.59 -6.92
N TYR A 26 19.14 -9.35 -8.17
CA TYR A 26 17.80 -9.63 -8.70
C TYR A 26 17.92 -10.57 -9.89
N ASP A 27 17.12 -11.62 -9.89
CA ASP A 27 16.96 -12.50 -11.02
C ASP A 27 16.08 -11.84 -12.09
N GLN A 28 16.21 -12.30 -13.33
CA GLN A 28 15.29 -11.89 -14.38
C GLN A 28 13.96 -12.64 -14.19
N LEU A 29 12.89 -11.88 -13.96
CA LEU A 29 11.54 -12.41 -13.78
C LEU A 29 10.66 -12.01 -14.97
N PRO A 30 9.52 -12.70 -15.18
CA PRO A 30 8.47 -12.23 -16.05
C PRO A 30 8.04 -10.81 -15.63
N GLU A 31 7.98 -9.91 -16.60
CA GLU A 31 7.52 -8.55 -16.43
C GLU A 31 5.98 -8.53 -16.39
N ILE A 32 5.38 -7.55 -15.70
CA ILE A 32 3.94 -7.34 -15.77
C ILE A 32 3.51 -6.95 -17.18
N PRO A 33 2.23 -7.11 -17.57
CA PRO A 33 1.76 -6.75 -18.90
C PRO A 33 2.09 -5.29 -19.27
N LEU A 34 2.51 -5.09 -20.51
CA LEU A 34 2.75 -3.75 -21.03
C LEU A 34 1.43 -3.00 -21.15
N VAL A 35 1.40 -1.77 -20.62
CA VAL A 35 0.26 -0.87 -20.76
C VAL A 35 0.24 -0.27 -22.15
N GLY A 36 -0.84 -0.48 -22.89
CA GLY A 36 -1.08 0.10 -24.20
C GLY A 36 -2.06 1.28 -24.16
N GLU A 37 -2.16 1.99 -25.28
CA GLU A 37 -3.07 3.14 -25.41
C GLU A 37 -4.55 2.80 -25.09
N VAL A 38 -4.96 1.57 -25.37
CA VAL A 38 -6.32 1.09 -25.11
C VAL A 38 -6.62 0.93 -23.59
N ASP A 39 -5.60 0.76 -22.78
CA ASP A 39 -5.72 0.51 -21.33
C ASP A 39 -5.90 1.81 -20.55
N VAL A 40 -5.50 2.96 -21.09
CA VAL A 40 -5.50 4.25 -20.38
C VAL A 40 -6.82 5.01 -20.49
N ALA A 41 -7.88 4.38 -21.01
CA ALA A 41 -9.20 4.99 -21.04
C ALA A 41 -9.71 5.23 -19.61
N PRO A 42 -9.98 6.50 -19.21
CA PRO A 42 -10.45 6.79 -17.86
C PRO A 42 -11.79 6.13 -17.59
N ILE A 43 -11.88 5.32 -16.52
CA ILE A 43 -13.18 4.78 -16.06
C ILE A 43 -14.04 5.88 -15.41
N MET A 44 -13.42 6.98 -14.97
CA MET A 44 -14.07 8.16 -14.39
C MET A 44 -13.57 9.45 -15.05
N PRO A 45 -14.23 9.95 -16.11
CA PRO A 45 -13.81 11.20 -16.76
C PRO A 45 -13.73 12.38 -15.79
N GLY A 46 -12.61 13.11 -15.81
CA GLY A 46 -12.37 14.27 -14.96
C GLY A 46 -11.81 13.97 -13.58
N LEU A 47 -11.61 12.70 -13.23
CA LEU A 47 -10.96 12.27 -12.01
C LEU A 47 -9.74 11.40 -12.32
N ASP A 48 -8.68 11.62 -11.58
CA ASP A 48 -7.59 10.67 -11.45
C ASP A 48 -7.94 9.66 -10.36
N LEU A 49 -7.79 8.36 -10.66
CA LEU A 49 -7.97 7.24 -9.73
C LEU A 49 -6.64 6.53 -9.54
N TRP A 50 -6.29 6.24 -8.29
CA TRP A 50 -5.09 5.48 -7.95
C TRP A 50 -5.31 4.67 -6.67
N ASP A 51 -4.33 3.87 -6.24
CA ASP A 51 -4.35 3.12 -4.97
C ASP A 51 -5.69 2.42 -4.71
N CYS A 52 -5.98 1.38 -5.47
CA CYS A 52 -7.25 0.65 -5.32
C CYS A 52 -7.15 -0.55 -4.38
N TRP A 53 -8.27 -0.91 -3.78
CA TRP A 53 -8.47 -2.14 -3.01
C TRP A 53 -9.93 -2.60 -3.07
N PRO A 54 -10.22 -3.90 -2.99
CA PRO A 54 -11.58 -4.39 -2.97
C PRO A 54 -12.22 -4.27 -1.58
N LEU A 55 -13.56 -4.32 -1.54
CA LEU A 55 -14.25 -4.85 -0.38
C LEU A 55 -13.93 -6.35 -0.32
N ALA A 56 -13.28 -6.79 0.73
CA ALA A 56 -12.93 -8.20 0.92
C ALA A 56 -13.74 -8.82 2.06
N HIS A 57 -13.96 -10.12 2.01
CA HIS A 57 -14.36 -10.89 3.18
C HIS A 57 -13.22 -10.92 4.20
N ALA A 58 -13.54 -11.25 5.45
CA ALA A 58 -12.55 -11.27 6.52
C ALA A 58 -11.39 -12.26 6.27
N ASP A 59 -11.57 -13.24 5.40
CA ASP A 59 -10.56 -14.20 4.95
C ASP A 59 -9.71 -13.70 3.76
N GLY A 60 -9.90 -12.46 3.32
CA GLY A 60 -9.15 -11.80 2.26
C GLY A 60 -9.69 -12.00 0.83
N ARG A 61 -10.73 -12.84 0.64
CA ARG A 61 -11.34 -13.01 -0.68
C ARG A 61 -12.18 -11.79 -1.05
N THR A 62 -12.15 -11.43 -2.32
CA THR A 62 -12.95 -10.32 -2.85
C THR A 62 -14.45 -10.59 -2.68
N ALA A 63 -15.17 -9.66 -2.05
CA ALA A 63 -16.60 -9.79 -1.87
C ALA A 63 -17.35 -9.48 -3.18
N CYS A 64 -18.23 -10.42 -3.58
CA CYS A 64 -19.15 -10.22 -4.67
C CYS A 64 -20.58 -10.14 -4.10
N LEU A 65 -21.18 -8.96 -4.16
CA LEU A 65 -22.49 -8.67 -3.61
C LEU A 65 -23.39 -8.14 -4.72
N ASP A 66 -24.58 -8.69 -4.82
CA ASP A 66 -25.56 -8.33 -5.86
C ASP A 66 -25.00 -8.45 -7.30
N GLY A 67 -24.13 -9.45 -7.54
CA GLY A 67 -23.49 -9.69 -8.84
C GLY A 67 -22.39 -8.69 -9.19
N ARG A 68 -21.90 -7.93 -8.22
CA ARG A 68 -20.86 -6.94 -8.41
C ARG A 68 -19.73 -7.08 -7.38
N THR A 69 -18.49 -6.81 -7.79
CA THR A 69 -17.38 -6.57 -6.87
C THR A 69 -17.31 -5.07 -6.55
N TRP A 70 -16.89 -4.73 -5.33
CA TRP A 70 -16.88 -3.36 -4.84
C TRP A 70 -15.46 -2.94 -4.55
N TRP A 71 -15.13 -1.72 -5.00
CA TRP A 71 -13.75 -1.24 -5.02
C TRP A 71 -13.67 0.17 -4.45
N PHE A 72 -12.66 0.38 -3.67
CA PHE A 72 -12.26 1.69 -3.17
C PHE A 72 -11.04 2.16 -3.95
N PHE A 73 -11.01 3.43 -4.29
CA PHE A 73 -9.92 4.10 -4.97
C PHE A 73 -9.60 5.40 -4.27
N LEU A 74 -8.34 5.78 -4.21
CA LEU A 74 -8.05 7.19 -4.01
C LEU A 74 -8.45 7.94 -5.27
N SER A 75 -9.02 9.13 -5.09
CA SER A 75 -9.50 9.97 -6.18
C SER A 75 -9.21 11.44 -5.94
N ALA A 76 -8.96 12.16 -7.03
CA ALA A 76 -8.84 13.62 -7.05
C ALA A 76 -9.25 14.17 -8.43
N PRO A 77 -9.58 15.46 -8.55
CA PRO A 77 -9.67 16.09 -9.86
C PRO A 77 -8.38 15.96 -10.66
N CYS A 78 -8.50 15.92 -11.98
CA CYS A 78 -7.34 15.93 -12.86
C CYS A 78 -6.61 17.28 -12.78
N PHE A 79 -5.43 17.30 -12.18
CA PHE A 79 -4.55 18.47 -12.11
C PHE A 79 -3.58 18.50 -13.29
N THR A 80 -3.07 19.68 -13.63
CA THR A 80 -1.96 19.83 -14.59
C THR A 80 -0.71 19.08 -14.11
N ASP A 81 -0.42 19.18 -12.81
CA ASP A 81 0.58 18.33 -12.15
C ASP A 81 -0.13 17.25 -11.33
N PRO A 82 -0.09 15.97 -11.76
CA PRO A 82 -0.76 14.88 -11.07
C PRO A 82 -0.30 14.66 -9.61
N VAL A 83 0.89 15.15 -9.22
CA VAL A 83 1.38 15.04 -7.83
C VAL A 83 0.44 15.76 -6.86
N GLN A 84 -0.21 16.85 -7.29
CA GLN A 84 -1.16 17.62 -6.47
C GLN A 84 -2.38 16.80 -6.01
N ARG A 85 -2.67 15.66 -6.65
CA ARG A 85 -3.76 14.77 -6.24
C ARG A 85 -3.66 14.32 -4.78
N HIS A 86 -2.44 14.18 -4.27
CA HIS A 86 -2.20 13.75 -2.88
C HIS A 86 -2.66 14.79 -1.85
N ASP A 87 -2.76 16.05 -2.23
CA ASP A 87 -3.11 17.15 -1.33
C ASP A 87 -4.62 17.29 -1.11
N VAL A 88 -5.42 16.61 -1.93
CA VAL A 88 -6.89 16.66 -1.89
C VAL A 88 -7.54 15.28 -1.97
N ALA A 89 -6.76 14.23 -1.78
CA ALA A 89 -7.20 12.84 -1.94
C ALA A 89 -8.43 12.50 -1.11
N ARG A 90 -9.42 11.85 -1.73
CA ARG A 90 -10.60 11.26 -1.12
C ARG A 90 -10.73 9.79 -1.56
N ILE A 91 -11.29 8.98 -0.69
CA ILE A 91 -11.65 7.61 -1.01
C ILE A 91 -12.98 7.63 -1.78
N ARG A 92 -12.98 7.05 -2.98
CA ARG A 92 -14.14 6.89 -3.84
C ARG A 92 -14.57 5.45 -3.92
N LEU A 93 -15.87 5.22 -3.93
CA LEU A 93 -16.47 3.89 -4.02
C LEU A 93 -16.96 3.64 -5.44
N LEU A 94 -16.51 2.56 -6.05
CA LEU A 94 -16.97 2.07 -7.33
C LEU A 94 -17.42 0.61 -7.21
N SER A 95 -18.32 0.17 -8.09
CA SER A 95 -18.62 -1.25 -8.23
C SER A 95 -18.44 -1.69 -9.67
N ARG A 96 -18.02 -2.96 -9.87
CA ARG A 96 -17.79 -3.58 -11.18
C ARG A 96 -18.66 -4.81 -11.34
N GLY A 97 -19.48 -4.82 -12.38
CA GLY A 97 -20.32 -5.95 -12.79
C GLY A 97 -20.14 -6.25 -14.27
N GLU A 98 -21.01 -7.09 -14.84
CA GLU A 98 -21.03 -7.41 -16.28
C GLU A 98 -21.24 -6.17 -17.16
N ASP A 99 -21.98 -5.19 -16.67
CA ASP A 99 -22.24 -3.90 -17.32
C ASP A 99 -21.13 -2.86 -17.12
N GLY A 100 -19.99 -3.26 -16.56
CA GLY A 100 -18.85 -2.41 -16.32
C GLY A 100 -18.85 -1.71 -14.95
N TRP A 101 -18.12 -0.58 -14.88
CA TRP A 101 -17.96 0.20 -13.66
C TRP A 101 -19.14 1.10 -13.39
N ARG A 102 -19.51 1.24 -12.10
CA ARG A 102 -20.48 2.25 -11.61
C ARG A 102 -19.85 3.04 -10.49
N ASP A 103 -20.05 4.33 -10.53
CA ASP A 103 -19.61 5.28 -9.51
C ASP A 103 -20.68 5.47 -8.43
N HIS A 104 -20.26 5.40 -7.16
CA HIS A 104 -21.10 5.61 -5.99
C HIS A 104 -20.71 6.88 -5.20
N GLY A 105 -19.77 7.67 -5.72
CA GLY A 105 -19.29 8.87 -5.07
C GLY A 105 -18.20 8.63 -4.02
N ASN A 106 -17.98 9.61 -3.15
CA ASN A 106 -17.03 9.46 -2.04
C ASN A 106 -17.52 8.39 -1.07
N ALA A 107 -16.62 7.50 -0.65
CA ALA A 107 -16.94 6.43 0.29
C ALA A 107 -17.35 6.96 1.67
N LEU A 108 -16.72 8.04 2.11
CA LEU A 108 -17.03 8.69 3.38
C LEU A 108 -17.75 10.03 3.12
N PRO A 109 -18.80 10.33 3.91
CA PRO A 109 -19.48 11.62 3.85
C PRO A 109 -18.54 12.79 4.14
N ASP A 110 -18.85 13.92 3.54
CA ASP A 110 -18.14 15.17 3.85
C ASP A 110 -18.24 15.49 5.35
N GLY A 111 -17.10 15.82 5.92
CA GLY A 111 -17.04 16.17 7.32
C GLY A 111 -16.75 14.99 8.26
N LEU A 112 -16.85 13.73 7.84
CA LEU A 112 -16.62 12.59 8.71
C LEU A 112 -15.13 12.34 8.96
N ASN A 113 -14.28 12.42 7.92
CA ASN A 113 -12.84 12.22 8.08
C ASN A 113 -12.21 13.26 9.03
N PRO A 114 -11.48 12.89 10.09
CA PRO A 114 -10.88 13.83 11.05
C PRO A 114 -9.61 14.53 10.53
N GLY A 115 -9.13 14.15 9.34
CA GLY A 115 -7.99 14.78 8.66
C GLY A 115 -8.41 15.68 7.52
N THR A 116 -7.43 16.23 6.81
CA THR A 116 -7.64 17.03 5.60
C THR A 116 -7.75 16.16 4.35
N ARG A 117 -7.19 14.93 4.38
CA ARG A 117 -7.14 13.99 3.26
C ARG A 117 -7.39 12.57 3.75
N GLU A 118 -7.87 11.75 2.83
CA GLU A 118 -8.04 10.31 2.99
C GLU A 118 -7.01 9.62 2.09
N TRP A 119 -6.15 8.78 2.68
CA TRP A 119 -5.18 8.01 1.92
C TRP A 119 -5.47 6.50 2.02
N ALA A 120 -4.69 5.69 1.31
CA ALA A 120 -4.94 4.28 1.10
C ALA A 120 -5.17 3.44 2.37
N GLY A 121 -5.83 2.32 2.17
CA GLY A 121 -6.21 1.39 3.22
C GLY A 121 -6.80 0.10 2.67
N CYS A 122 -7.75 -0.49 3.41
CA CYS A 122 -8.50 -1.69 3.04
C CYS A 122 -9.93 -1.64 3.56
N ALA A 123 -10.80 -2.47 3.01
CA ALA A 123 -12.20 -2.57 3.42
C ALA A 123 -12.61 -4.04 3.62
N VAL A 124 -13.30 -4.33 4.71
CA VAL A 124 -13.66 -5.69 5.10
C VAL A 124 -15.15 -5.78 5.39
N LEU A 125 -15.80 -6.72 4.71
CA LEU A 125 -17.13 -7.20 5.07
C LEU A 125 -16.97 -8.26 6.17
N MET A 126 -17.56 -7.99 7.32
CA MET A 126 -17.46 -8.87 8.49
C MET A 126 -18.31 -10.13 8.31
N ASP A 127 -18.10 -11.14 9.16
CA ASP A 127 -18.75 -12.45 9.07
C ASP A 127 -20.28 -12.42 9.21
N ASP A 128 -20.85 -11.32 9.74
CA ASP A 128 -22.31 -11.13 9.79
C ASP A 128 -22.92 -10.79 8.41
N GLY A 129 -22.08 -10.55 7.40
CA GLY A 129 -22.47 -10.17 6.05
C GLY A 129 -23.11 -8.78 5.92
N LEU A 130 -23.09 -7.99 6.98
CA LEU A 130 -23.72 -6.66 7.07
C LEU A 130 -22.76 -5.58 7.51
N SER A 131 -21.93 -5.86 8.50
CA SER A 131 -20.97 -4.88 9.04
C SER A 131 -19.78 -4.72 8.10
N VAL A 132 -19.41 -3.47 7.80
CA VAL A 132 -18.24 -3.12 6.99
C VAL A 132 -17.28 -2.30 7.85
N SER A 133 -16.01 -2.70 7.91
CA SER A 133 -14.92 -1.90 8.46
C SER A 133 -14.06 -1.36 7.31
N LEU A 134 -13.94 -0.04 7.21
CA LEU A 134 -12.98 0.63 6.34
C LEU A 134 -11.81 1.11 7.19
N PHE A 135 -10.64 0.54 6.95
CA PHE A 135 -9.37 0.96 7.52
C PHE A 135 -8.67 1.86 6.52
N TYR A 136 -8.20 3.03 6.96
CA TYR A 136 -7.59 3.99 6.04
C TYR A 136 -6.60 4.91 6.75
N THR A 137 -5.82 5.60 5.96
CA THR A 137 -4.89 6.59 6.46
C THR A 137 -5.55 7.96 6.49
N VAL A 138 -5.62 8.54 7.66
CA VAL A 138 -5.98 9.95 7.85
C VAL A 138 -4.73 10.80 7.72
N ALA A 139 -4.66 11.64 6.69
CA ALA A 139 -3.53 12.53 6.47
C ALA A 139 -3.86 13.97 6.86
N GLY A 140 -2.92 14.60 7.59
CA GLY A 140 -3.08 15.94 8.15
C GLY A 140 -4.14 16.03 9.25
N ARG A 141 -4.38 17.24 9.76
CA ARG A 141 -5.41 17.59 10.75
C ARG A 141 -6.20 18.78 10.27
N ARG A 142 -7.53 18.81 10.50
CA ARG A 142 -8.39 19.90 10.06
C ARG A 142 -8.06 21.25 10.71
N ASP A 143 -7.71 21.21 11.98
CA ASP A 143 -7.49 22.39 12.81
C ASP A 143 -6.00 22.74 12.99
N ALA A 144 -5.16 22.28 12.05
CA ALA A 144 -3.72 22.50 12.06
C ALA A 144 -3.21 22.95 10.69
N PRO A 145 -2.02 23.56 10.61
CA PRO A 145 -1.37 23.82 9.33
C PRO A 145 -1.23 22.56 8.49
N PHE A 146 -1.14 22.73 7.16
CA PHE A 146 -0.91 21.63 6.24
C PHE A 146 0.31 20.80 6.66
N SER A 147 0.14 19.48 6.72
CA SER A 147 1.22 18.54 7.08
C SER A 147 1.00 17.19 6.40
N TYR A 148 2.05 16.37 6.36
CA TYR A 148 2.01 14.98 5.94
C TYR A 148 1.93 14.02 7.14
N GLU A 149 1.40 14.48 8.28
CA GLU A 149 1.09 13.60 9.41
C GLU A 149 0.14 12.49 8.95
N GLN A 150 0.47 11.25 9.32
CA GLN A 150 -0.28 10.06 8.93
C GLN A 150 -0.74 9.34 10.19
N ARG A 151 -2.00 8.93 10.22
CA ARG A 151 -2.62 8.21 11.33
C ARG A 151 -3.52 7.11 10.78
N LEU A 152 -3.56 5.96 11.47
CA LEU A 152 -4.35 4.81 11.04
C LEU A 152 -5.71 4.83 11.73
N PHE A 153 -6.78 4.80 10.94
CA PHE A 153 -8.16 4.87 11.42
C PHE A 153 -9.00 3.69 10.94
N GLU A 154 -9.96 3.31 11.74
CA GLU A 154 -11.09 2.45 11.38
C GLU A 154 -12.37 3.27 11.44
N VAL A 155 -13.22 3.11 10.43
CA VAL A 155 -14.60 3.56 10.45
C VAL A 155 -15.49 2.37 10.16
N GLN A 156 -16.51 2.17 10.99
CA GLN A 156 -17.49 1.09 10.85
C GLN A 156 -18.76 1.61 10.23
N GLY A 157 -19.31 0.85 9.30
CA GLY A 157 -20.57 1.11 8.65
C GLY A 157 -21.35 -0.17 8.42
N GLN A 158 -22.43 -0.08 7.70
CA GLN A 158 -23.26 -1.22 7.36
C GLN A 158 -23.44 -1.31 5.85
N TRP A 159 -23.50 -2.54 5.35
CA TRP A 159 -23.86 -2.83 3.98
C TRP A 159 -25.33 -2.52 3.76
N GLY A 160 -25.64 -1.82 2.69
CA GLY A 160 -27.01 -1.47 2.31
C GLY A 160 -27.19 -1.35 0.81
N GLU A 161 -28.34 -0.88 0.38
CA GLU A 161 -28.61 -0.56 -1.03
C GLU A 161 -27.65 0.52 -1.51
N GLY A 162 -26.84 0.21 -2.54
CA GLY A 162 -25.83 1.13 -3.10
C GLY A 162 -24.46 1.06 -2.45
N GLY A 163 -24.20 0.12 -1.55
CA GLY A 163 -22.90 -0.13 -0.92
C GLY A 163 -22.84 0.14 0.58
N PRO A 164 -21.65 0.22 1.16
CA PRO A 164 -21.47 0.49 2.58
C PRO A 164 -21.86 1.94 2.92
N GLY A 165 -22.54 2.11 4.04
CA GLY A 165 -23.01 3.42 4.53
C GLY A 165 -23.29 3.39 6.04
N ALA A 166 -24.11 4.33 6.51
CA ALA A 166 -24.42 4.48 7.94
C ALA A 166 -23.16 4.47 8.82
N TRP A 167 -22.12 5.19 8.36
CA TRP A 167 -20.82 5.25 8.98
C TRP A 167 -20.88 5.84 10.40
N GLN A 168 -20.19 5.19 11.32
CA GLN A 168 -19.95 5.66 12.68
C GLN A 168 -18.80 6.68 12.69
N GLU A 169 -18.52 7.26 13.88
CA GLU A 169 -17.32 8.10 14.06
C GLU A 169 -16.03 7.29 13.85
N PRO A 170 -15.10 7.78 13.02
CA PRO A 170 -13.81 7.14 12.81
C PRO A 170 -12.99 7.10 14.10
N ARG A 171 -12.30 5.99 14.33
CA ARG A 171 -11.47 5.78 15.51
C ARG A 171 -10.02 5.50 15.09
N GLU A 172 -9.08 6.17 15.74
CA GLU A 172 -7.66 5.85 15.59
C GLU A 172 -7.40 4.47 16.19
N ILE A 173 -6.82 3.55 15.39
CA ILE A 173 -6.63 2.16 15.80
C ILE A 173 -5.37 1.99 16.62
N VAL A 174 -4.24 2.53 16.18
CA VAL A 174 -2.96 2.58 16.88
C VAL A 174 -2.21 3.85 16.51
N ALA A 175 -1.38 4.35 17.42
CA ALA A 175 -0.49 5.47 17.18
C ALA A 175 0.97 5.01 17.16
N ALA A 176 1.81 5.66 16.35
CA ALA A 176 3.24 5.44 16.38
C ALA A 176 3.81 5.80 17.77
N ASP A 177 4.62 4.90 18.33
CA ASP A 177 5.12 5.00 19.71
C ASP A 177 6.41 5.83 19.86
N GLY A 178 7.04 6.21 18.74
CA GLY A 178 8.32 6.92 18.73
C GLY A 178 9.51 6.07 19.18
N VAL A 179 9.30 4.78 19.43
CA VAL A 179 10.31 3.80 19.86
C VAL A 179 10.55 2.76 18.79
N ARG A 180 9.49 2.09 18.34
CA ARG A 180 9.51 1.16 17.20
C ARG A 180 9.22 1.87 15.89
N TYR A 181 8.26 2.76 15.90
CA TYR A 181 7.74 3.45 14.73
C TYR A 181 7.92 4.95 14.86
N VAL A 182 8.39 5.59 13.79
CA VAL A 182 8.54 7.04 13.75
C VAL A 182 7.17 7.69 13.95
N SER A 183 7.07 8.61 14.91
CA SER A 183 5.89 9.46 15.04
C SER A 183 5.86 10.44 13.86
N SER A 184 4.82 10.39 13.05
CA SER A 184 4.66 11.19 11.83
C SER A 184 4.34 12.68 12.07
N ARG A 185 4.47 13.15 13.31
CA ARG A 185 4.26 14.58 13.66
C ARG A 185 5.34 15.52 13.10
N GLN A 186 6.26 15.00 12.29
CA GLN A 186 7.25 15.85 11.62
C GLN A 186 6.54 16.72 10.58
N GLU A 187 6.59 18.02 10.80
CA GLU A 187 6.18 19.06 9.86
C GLU A 187 7.19 19.09 8.69
N ILE A 188 7.06 18.15 7.78
CA ILE A 188 7.80 18.23 6.52
C ILE A 188 6.90 18.95 5.52
N VAL A 189 7.19 20.22 5.29
CA VAL A 189 6.56 20.98 4.22
C VAL A 189 7.31 20.66 2.93
N ASN A 190 6.62 20.16 1.92
CA ASN A 190 7.18 19.75 0.62
C ASN A 190 8.37 18.75 0.74
N PRO A 191 8.15 17.55 1.25
CA PRO A 191 9.21 16.55 1.27
C PRO A 191 9.59 16.17 -0.16
N ALA A 192 10.88 15.91 -0.39
CA ALA A 192 11.30 15.31 -1.64
C ALA A 192 10.65 13.92 -1.78
N PRO A 193 10.30 13.46 -3.00
CA PRO A 193 9.79 12.12 -3.21
C PRO A 193 10.67 11.05 -2.53
N GLY A 194 10.05 10.07 -1.86
CA GLY A 194 10.75 9.00 -1.16
C GLY A 194 11.38 9.39 0.18
N THR A 195 11.12 10.59 0.71
CA THR A 195 11.66 11.04 2.01
C THR A 195 10.62 11.15 3.12
N ILE A 196 9.34 11.00 2.82
CA ILE A 196 8.25 11.02 3.80
C ILE A 196 8.39 9.80 4.71
N LYS A 197 8.42 10.03 6.03
CA LYS A 197 8.36 8.95 7.00
C LYS A 197 6.95 8.41 7.10
N ALA A 198 6.83 7.09 7.11
CA ALA A 198 5.56 6.41 6.94
C ALA A 198 4.97 5.92 8.27
N PHE A 199 3.65 6.04 8.36
CA PHE A 199 2.77 5.33 9.28
C PHE A 199 1.38 5.31 8.64
N ARG A 200 1.20 4.51 7.56
CA ARG A 200 0.07 4.59 6.62
C ARG A 200 -0.30 3.23 5.99
N ASP A 201 -1.34 3.21 5.17
CA ASP A 201 -1.76 2.11 4.32
C ASP A 201 -2.12 0.83 5.10
N PRO A 202 -3.08 0.89 6.05
CA PRO A 202 -3.47 -0.27 6.82
C PRO A 202 -4.15 -1.32 5.93
N ALA A 203 -3.72 -2.59 6.08
CA ALA A 203 -4.29 -3.73 5.38
C ALA A 203 -4.66 -4.83 6.37
N TRP A 204 -5.93 -5.24 6.33
CA TRP A 204 -6.48 -6.29 7.18
C TRP A 204 -5.97 -7.68 6.78
N PHE A 205 -5.74 -8.50 7.79
CA PHE A 205 -5.50 -9.92 7.63
C PHE A 205 -6.08 -10.69 8.81
N ARG A 206 -6.84 -11.74 8.53
CA ARG A 206 -7.24 -12.73 9.54
C ARG A 206 -6.34 -13.95 9.41
N ASP A 207 -5.59 -14.25 10.46
CA ASP A 207 -4.73 -15.42 10.50
C ASP A 207 -5.58 -16.71 10.49
N PRO A 208 -5.48 -17.56 9.46
CA PRO A 208 -6.26 -18.79 9.40
C PRO A 208 -5.84 -19.83 10.45
N ALA A 209 -4.62 -19.74 10.99
CA ALA A 209 -4.13 -20.66 12.01
C ALA A 209 -4.67 -20.36 13.41
N THR A 210 -4.84 -19.08 13.75
CA THR A 210 -5.24 -18.64 15.11
C THR A 210 -6.63 -18.00 15.14
N GLY A 211 -7.14 -17.50 14.02
CA GLY A 211 -8.33 -16.68 13.92
C GLY A 211 -8.13 -15.23 14.37
N GLU A 212 -6.92 -14.86 14.79
CA GLU A 212 -6.60 -13.50 15.18
C GLU A 212 -6.66 -12.54 13.99
N ALA A 213 -7.12 -11.33 14.25
CA ALA A 213 -7.16 -10.27 13.25
C ALA A 213 -5.98 -9.31 13.40
N HIS A 214 -5.32 -9.04 12.30
CA HIS A 214 -4.17 -8.16 12.22
C HIS A 214 -4.40 -7.03 11.22
N ILE A 215 -3.70 -5.92 11.41
CA ILE A 215 -3.47 -4.89 10.41
C ILE A 215 -1.97 -4.84 10.17
N VAL A 216 -1.55 -4.98 8.91
CA VAL A 216 -0.19 -4.62 8.48
C VAL A 216 -0.20 -3.24 7.86
N PHE A 217 0.90 -2.50 7.95
CA PHE A 217 0.95 -1.12 7.47
C PHE A 217 2.36 -0.69 7.10
N THR A 218 2.46 0.30 6.23
CA THR A 218 3.72 0.96 5.86
C THR A 218 4.22 1.79 7.03
N ALA A 219 5.48 1.62 7.43
CA ALA A 219 6.06 2.35 8.55
C ALA A 219 7.53 2.69 8.34
N SER A 220 8.08 3.51 9.25
CA SER A 220 9.50 3.85 9.33
C SER A 220 10.05 3.56 10.71
N ALA A 221 11.27 2.99 10.78
CA ALA A 221 11.93 2.61 12.02
C ALA A 221 12.37 3.83 12.84
N ALA A 222 12.01 3.86 14.12
CA ALA A 222 12.41 4.94 15.04
C ALA A 222 13.76 4.70 15.73
N TRP A 223 14.29 3.47 15.70
CA TRP A 223 15.53 3.08 16.40
C TRP A 223 16.80 3.25 15.58
N THR A 224 16.72 3.90 14.43
CA THR A 224 17.87 4.16 13.56
C THR A 224 17.86 5.60 13.06
N SER A 225 19.04 6.13 12.80
CA SER A 225 19.22 7.43 12.13
C SER A 225 19.38 7.30 10.61
N ASP A 226 19.36 6.07 10.07
CA ASP A 226 19.42 5.85 8.63
C ASP A 226 18.16 6.44 7.97
N PRO A 227 18.28 7.31 6.96
CA PRO A 227 17.13 7.88 6.26
C PRO A 227 16.34 6.83 5.45
N HIS A 228 16.97 5.71 5.09
CA HIS A 228 16.31 4.58 4.41
C HIS A 228 15.94 3.53 5.47
N ASN A 229 14.84 3.76 6.15
CA ASN A 229 14.42 3.01 7.33
C ASN A 229 12.99 2.44 7.21
N GLY A 230 12.62 2.01 6.00
CA GLY A 230 11.32 1.42 5.74
C GLY A 230 11.05 0.16 6.56
N LEU A 231 9.79 0.00 6.99
CA LEU A 231 9.26 -1.14 7.73
C LEU A 231 7.92 -1.59 7.17
N VAL A 232 7.60 -2.88 7.39
CA VAL A 232 6.21 -3.33 7.47
C VAL A 232 5.87 -3.51 8.94
N GLY A 233 4.97 -2.64 9.42
CA GLY A 233 4.45 -2.68 10.79
C GLY A 233 3.27 -3.65 10.94
N MET A 234 2.93 -3.98 12.18
CA MET A 234 1.77 -4.81 12.51
C MET A 234 1.05 -4.30 13.76
N ALA A 235 -0.26 -4.48 13.78
CA ALA A 235 -1.10 -4.36 14.97
C ALA A 235 -2.07 -5.54 15.04
N THR A 236 -2.38 -6.01 16.24
CA THR A 236 -3.31 -7.15 16.48
C THR A 236 -4.55 -6.68 17.19
N ARG A 237 -5.71 -7.15 16.74
CA ARG A 237 -6.99 -6.88 17.42
C ARG A 237 -7.08 -7.68 18.73
N THR A 238 -7.48 -6.99 19.79
CA THR A 238 -7.70 -7.58 21.11
C THR A 238 -9.10 -7.23 21.61
N PRO A 239 -9.62 -7.85 22.67
CA PRO A 239 -10.89 -7.46 23.27
C PRO A 239 -10.93 -6.00 23.77
N GLN A 240 -9.77 -5.39 24.03
CA GLN A 240 -9.64 -4.00 24.51
C GLN A 240 -9.39 -3.00 23.36
N GLY A 241 -9.34 -3.44 22.12
CA GLY A 241 -9.03 -2.64 20.94
C GLY A 241 -7.80 -3.18 20.18
N TRP A 242 -7.03 -2.32 19.55
CA TRP A 242 -5.85 -2.70 18.81
C TRP A 242 -4.59 -2.55 19.66
N ARG A 243 -3.69 -3.52 19.56
CA ARG A 243 -2.35 -3.50 20.16
C ARG A 243 -1.32 -3.28 19.07
N LEU A 244 -0.46 -2.29 19.23
CA LEU A 244 0.70 -2.08 18.35
C LEU A 244 1.76 -3.15 18.62
N ASP A 245 2.12 -3.93 17.62
CA ASP A 245 3.09 -5.03 17.71
C ASP A 245 4.47 -4.62 17.18
N ASP A 246 5.44 -5.53 17.29
CA ASP A 246 6.74 -5.37 16.64
C ASP A 246 6.60 -5.51 15.13
N PRO A 247 7.43 -4.79 14.33
CA PRO A 247 7.38 -4.88 12.88
C PRO A 247 7.70 -6.30 12.38
N LEU A 248 7.14 -6.65 11.24
CA LEU A 248 7.37 -7.94 10.57
C LEU A 248 8.68 -7.95 9.80
N VAL A 249 8.93 -6.90 9.02
CA VAL A 249 10.06 -6.77 8.10
C VAL A 249 10.68 -5.39 8.21
N GLU A 250 12.01 -5.33 8.14
CA GLU A 250 12.79 -4.10 8.03
C GLU A 250 13.59 -4.03 6.72
N ALA A 251 13.75 -2.81 6.20
CA ALA A 251 14.58 -2.48 5.04
C ALA A 251 15.65 -1.42 5.36
N ILE A 252 16.11 -1.36 6.61
CA ILE A 252 17.07 -0.35 7.08
C ILE A 252 18.36 -0.42 6.27
N GLY A 253 18.80 0.73 5.75
CA GLY A 253 19.95 0.84 4.84
C GLY A 253 19.71 0.27 3.44
N THR A 254 18.49 -0.14 3.14
CA THR A 254 18.09 -0.71 1.85
C THR A 254 17.07 0.17 1.14
N ASN A 255 15.95 0.47 1.81
CA ASN A 255 14.86 1.21 1.19
C ASN A 255 14.09 2.04 2.22
N ASN A 256 13.56 3.20 1.80
CA ASN A 256 12.77 4.06 2.68
C ASN A 256 11.28 3.66 2.72
N GLU A 257 10.76 3.04 1.67
CA GLU A 257 9.31 2.80 1.51
C GLU A 257 9.00 1.37 1.10
N MET A 258 8.20 0.70 1.92
CA MET A 258 7.57 -0.59 1.66
C MET A 258 6.06 -0.34 1.65
N GLU A 259 5.55 0.24 0.54
CA GLU A 259 4.22 0.83 0.49
C GLU A 259 3.12 -0.19 0.29
N ARG A 260 1.96 0.08 0.93
CA ARG A 260 0.74 -0.70 0.82
C ARG A 260 0.96 -2.20 1.04
N PRO A 261 1.56 -2.59 2.19
CA PRO A 261 1.75 -3.99 2.47
C PRO A 261 0.41 -4.70 2.59
N CYS A 262 0.34 -5.93 2.07
CA CYS A 262 -0.81 -6.80 2.26
C CYS A 262 -0.35 -8.23 2.51
N LEU A 263 -1.15 -8.98 3.28
CA LEU A 263 -0.92 -10.39 3.58
C LEU A 263 -1.90 -11.27 2.81
N VAL A 264 -1.38 -12.32 2.22
CA VAL A 264 -2.16 -13.40 1.59
C VAL A 264 -1.72 -14.72 2.20
N TRP A 265 -2.67 -15.56 2.62
CA TRP A 265 -2.40 -16.93 3.02
C TRP A 265 -2.80 -17.86 1.89
N ARG A 266 -1.89 -18.75 1.48
CA ARG A 266 -2.13 -19.70 0.41
C ARG A 266 -1.26 -20.94 0.56
N ASP A 267 -1.86 -22.10 0.38
CA ASP A 267 -1.17 -23.40 0.35
C ASP A 267 -0.24 -23.66 1.55
N GLY A 268 -0.67 -23.18 2.75
CA GLY A 268 0.08 -23.34 3.99
C GLY A 268 1.15 -22.29 4.26
N HIS A 269 1.29 -21.29 3.39
CA HIS A 269 2.27 -20.22 3.52
C HIS A 269 1.60 -18.85 3.68
N TYR A 270 2.29 -17.95 4.39
CA TYR A 270 1.98 -16.54 4.50
C TYR A 270 2.84 -15.77 3.52
N TYR A 271 2.21 -14.99 2.67
CA TYR A 271 2.88 -14.11 1.71
C TYR A 271 2.63 -12.66 2.10
N LEU A 272 3.68 -11.91 2.32
CA LEU A 272 3.65 -10.49 2.58
C LEU A 272 4.14 -9.77 1.32
N PHE A 273 3.29 -8.95 0.72
CA PHE A 273 3.60 -8.17 -0.47
C PHE A 273 3.65 -6.68 -0.15
N TRP A 274 4.40 -5.91 -0.93
CA TRP A 274 4.42 -4.45 -0.89
C TRP A 274 4.90 -3.87 -2.21
N SER A 275 4.63 -2.57 -2.43
CA SER A 275 5.11 -1.79 -3.57
C SER A 275 6.37 -1.03 -3.22
N THR A 276 7.34 -0.99 -4.14
CA THR A 276 8.56 -0.20 -3.99
C THR A 276 8.98 0.42 -5.32
N GLN A 277 9.44 1.66 -5.28
CA GLN A 277 10.00 2.38 -6.42
C GLN A 277 11.54 2.40 -6.36
N ARG A 278 12.16 2.44 -7.54
CA ARG A 278 13.62 2.43 -7.63
C ARG A 278 14.29 3.61 -6.93
N HIS A 279 13.66 4.78 -6.93
CA HIS A 279 14.25 5.99 -6.34
C HIS A 279 14.22 6.02 -4.80
N THR A 280 13.48 5.10 -4.15
CA THR A 280 13.41 4.99 -2.70
C THR A 280 14.52 4.11 -2.09
N PHE A 281 15.32 3.46 -2.93
CA PHE A 281 16.47 2.67 -2.46
C PHE A 281 17.61 3.57 -1.97
N ALA A 282 18.31 3.08 -0.95
CA ALA A 282 19.47 3.75 -0.39
C ALA A 282 20.61 3.86 -1.43
N PRO A 283 21.37 4.98 -1.45
CA PRO A 283 22.59 5.06 -2.23
C PRO A 283 23.57 3.93 -1.81
N GLY A 284 24.01 3.13 -2.76
CA GLY A 284 24.91 1.98 -2.52
C GLY A 284 24.21 0.67 -2.17
N ALA A 285 22.90 0.65 -1.94
CA ALA A 285 22.12 -0.58 -1.93
C ALA A 285 21.96 -1.15 -3.35
N VAL A 286 21.70 -2.45 -3.45
CA VAL A 286 21.33 -3.08 -4.73
C VAL A 286 19.90 -2.68 -5.06
N ALA A 287 19.74 -1.63 -5.87
CA ALA A 287 18.45 -1.08 -6.23
C ALA A 287 17.72 -1.96 -7.27
N GLY A 288 16.53 -2.42 -6.90
CA GLY A 288 15.62 -3.12 -7.82
C GLY A 288 14.81 -2.18 -8.72
N PRO A 289 14.02 -2.73 -9.66
CA PRO A 289 13.07 -1.97 -10.46
C PRO A 289 11.87 -1.47 -9.64
N ASN A 290 11.05 -0.58 -10.19
CA ASN A 290 9.70 -0.38 -9.69
C ASN A 290 8.95 -1.70 -9.86
N GLY A 291 8.29 -2.17 -8.81
CA GLY A 291 7.64 -3.47 -8.85
C GLY A 291 6.91 -3.85 -7.57
N LEU A 292 6.21 -4.96 -7.67
CA LEU A 292 5.68 -5.70 -6.54
C LEU A 292 6.80 -6.53 -5.91
N TYR A 293 6.96 -6.42 -4.61
CA TYR A 293 7.92 -7.16 -3.81
C TYR A 293 7.22 -7.99 -2.75
N GLY A 294 7.90 -8.98 -2.19
CA GLY A 294 7.32 -9.77 -1.12
C GLY A 294 8.29 -10.70 -0.42
N MET A 295 7.81 -11.19 0.71
CA MET A 295 8.46 -12.23 1.51
C MET A 295 7.44 -13.31 1.87
N VAL A 296 7.93 -14.52 2.14
CA VAL A 296 7.14 -15.70 2.51
C VAL A 296 7.55 -16.19 3.88
N ALA A 297 6.59 -16.73 4.65
CA ALA A 297 6.82 -17.32 5.97
C ALA A 297 5.86 -18.49 6.23
N ASP A 298 6.18 -19.29 7.25
CA ASP A 298 5.35 -20.41 7.70
C ASP A 298 4.45 -20.02 8.90
N ALA A 299 4.60 -18.79 9.40
CA ALA A 299 3.75 -18.19 10.42
C ALA A 299 3.62 -16.67 10.17
N VAL A 300 2.50 -16.07 10.56
CA VAL A 300 2.24 -14.63 10.39
C VAL A 300 3.32 -13.75 11.02
N THR A 301 3.94 -14.22 12.07
CA THR A 301 5.03 -13.53 12.77
C THR A 301 6.41 -13.78 12.18
N GLY A 302 6.54 -14.57 11.11
CA GLY A 302 7.81 -14.95 10.50
C GLY A 302 8.47 -16.19 11.18
N PRO A 303 9.78 -16.42 10.95
CA PRO A 303 10.68 -15.57 10.18
C PRO A 303 10.32 -15.48 8.69
N TRP A 304 10.43 -14.29 8.13
CA TRP A 304 10.14 -14.00 6.73
C TRP A 304 11.37 -14.20 5.85
N ARG A 305 11.20 -14.84 4.70
CA ARG A 305 12.24 -15.09 3.68
C ARG A 305 11.88 -14.35 2.39
N PRO A 306 12.84 -13.73 1.69
CA PRO A 306 12.54 -13.06 0.41
C PRO A 306 11.99 -14.05 -0.64
N ILE A 307 10.85 -13.72 -1.25
CA ILE A 307 10.33 -14.44 -2.43
C ILE A 307 11.36 -14.32 -3.56
N ASN A 308 11.52 -15.39 -4.36
CA ASN A 308 12.48 -15.45 -5.47
C ASN A 308 13.92 -15.08 -5.06
N GLY A 309 14.28 -15.26 -3.79
CA GLY A 309 15.61 -14.96 -3.25
C GLY A 309 15.92 -13.45 -3.07
N SER A 310 15.28 -12.57 -3.82
CA SER A 310 15.50 -11.12 -3.76
C SER A 310 14.34 -10.33 -3.14
N GLY A 311 13.18 -10.94 -3.07
CA GLY A 311 11.93 -10.27 -2.72
C GLY A 311 11.18 -9.68 -3.93
N LEU A 312 11.81 -9.55 -5.10
CA LEU A 312 11.11 -9.09 -6.31
C LEU A 312 10.13 -10.16 -6.79
N VAL A 313 8.89 -9.76 -7.08
CA VAL A 313 7.81 -10.66 -7.54
C VAL A 313 7.40 -10.32 -8.97
N ALA A 314 7.06 -9.07 -9.22
CA ALA A 314 6.56 -8.62 -10.52
C ALA A 314 7.12 -7.23 -10.86
N PRO A 315 8.15 -7.13 -11.71
CA PRO A 315 8.70 -5.85 -12.13
C PRO A 315 7.87 -5.20 -13.23
N ASN A 316 7.84 -3.87 -13.25
CA ASN A 316 7.47 -3.14 -14.46
C ASN A 316 8.40 -3.50 -15.62
N PRO A 317 7.92 -3.44 -16.89
CA PRO A 317 8.75 -3.65 -18.05
C PRO A 317 9.95 -2.70 -18.07
N LYS A 318 11.10 -3.20 -18.50
CA LYS A 318 12.34 -2.39 -18.59
C LYS A 318 12.19 -1.17 -19.48
N GLY A 319 11.39 -1.29 -20.55
CA GLY A 319 11.09 -0.19 -21.47
C GLY A 319 10.11 0.84 -20.89
N GLU A 320 9.31 0.45 -19.90
CA GLU A 320 8.28 1.27 -19.25
C GLU A 320 8.37 1.17 -17.72
N PRO A 321 9.48 1.59 -17.11
CA PRO A 321 9.74 1.34 -15.69
C PRO A 321 8.78 2.07 -14.73
N GLY A 322 8.05 3.06 -15.20
CA GLY A 322 7.08 3.85 -14.43
C GLY A 322 5.62 3.60 -14.78
N GLN A 323 5.31 2.61 -15.64
CA GLN A 323 3.97 2.50 -16.24
C GLN A 323 2.85 2.21 -15.23
N THR A 324 3.12 1.45 -14.17
CA THR A 324 2.14 1.12 -13.12
C THR A 324 2.77 1.19 -11.74
N TYR A 325 1.91 1.42 -10.72
CA TYR A 325 2.35 1.47 -9.34
C TYR A 325 1.24 1.06 -8.36
N SER A 326 1.62 0.86 -7.08
CA SER A 326 0.68 0.64 -5.98
C SER A 326 -0.14 -0.64 -6.13
N TRP A 327 0.57 -1.78 -6.19
CA TRP A 327 -0.03 -3.09 -6.39
C TRP A 327 -0.71 -3.61 -5.14
N TRP A 328 -1.94 -4.10 -5.31
CA TRP A 328 -2.70 -4.82 -4.31
C TRP A 328 -2.90 -6.27 -4.74
N VAL A 329 -2.53 -7.22 -3.89
CA VAL A 329 -2.73 -8.65 -4.16
C VAL A 329 -3.98 -9.11 -3.41
N THR A 330 -4.97 -9.64 -4.13
CA THR A 330 -6.20 -10.20 -3.54
C THR A 330 -5.96 -11.61 -2.98
N GLY A 331 -6.88 -12.11 -2.16
CA GLY A 331 -6.83 -13.49 -1.66
C GLY A 331 -6.85 -14.54 -2.77
N GLU A 332 -7.40 -14.21 -3.94
CA GLU A 332 -7.42 -15.07 -5.13
C GLU A 332 -6.07 -15.09 -5.87
N GLY A 333 -5.20 -14.10 -5.62
CA GLY A 333 -3.92 -13.93 -6.29
C GLY A 333 -3.96 -13.00 -7.50
N ASP A 334 -5.08 -12.32 -7.72
CA ASP A 334 -5.17 -11.23 -8.69
C ASP A 334 -4.40 -10.02 -8.17
N VAL A 335 -3.68 -9.35 -9.08
CA VAL A 335 -2.94 -8.14 -8.75
C VAL A 335 -3.55 -6.94 -9.45
N TRP A 336 -3.97 -5.99 -8.64
CA TRP A 336 -4.54 -4.72 -9.06
C TRP A 336 -3.58 -3.58 -8.80
N SER A 337 -3.54 -2.61 -9.72
CA SER A 337 -2.72 -1.40 -9.63
C SER A 337 -3.37 -0.28 -10.42
N PHE A 338 -2.72 0.86 -10.49
CA PHE A 338 -3.14 1.93 -11.39
C PHE A 338 -2.04 2.23 -12.43
N ILE A 339 -2.45 2.81 -13.56
CA ILE A 339 -1.54 3.29 -14.59
C ILE A 339 -0.98 4.62 -14.09
N ASP A 340 0.32 4.63 -13.85
CA ASP A 340 1.07 5.81 -13.41
C ASP A 340 1.60 6.55 -14.65
N TYR A 341 2.88 6.42 -15.01
CA TYR A 341 3.44 7.09 -16.19
C TYR A 341 3.76 6.08 -17.30
N TRP A 342 2.87 5.99 -18.29
CA TRP A 342 2.92 5.04 -19.39
C TRP A 342 3.41 5.68 -20.70
N GLY A 343 3.86 4.87 -21.66
CA GLY A 343 4.30 5.35 -22.97
C GLY A 343 5.55 6.22 -22.93
N MET A 344 6.32 6.10 -21.84
CA MET A 344 7.54 6.89 -21.64
C MET A 344 8.73 6.36 -22.46
N GLU A 345 8.67 5.10 -22.97
CA GLU A 345 9.70 4.50 -23.80
C GLU A 345 11.12 4.63 -23.21
N GLY A 346 11.23 4.44 -21.88
CA GLY A 346 12.48 4.57 -21.14
C GLY A 346 12.92 6.01 -20.84
N ARG A 347 12.15 7.03 -21.27
CA ARG A 347 12.44 8.44 -20.93
C ARG A 347 12.23 8.68 -19.45
N ALA A 348 13.14 9.44 -18.83
CA ALA A 348 12.98 9.83 -17.45
C ALA A 348 12.00 11.02 -17.34
N LEU A 349 10.98 10.90 -16.48
CA LEU A 349 9.98 11.95 -16.30
C LEU A 349 10.58 13.29 -15.88
N ALA A 350 11.66 13.26 -15.08
CA ALA A 350 12.36 14.46 -14.63
C ALA A 350 12.94 15.30 -15.77
N ASP A 351 13.26 14.67 -16.91
CA ASP A 351 13.81 15.35 -18.09
C ASP A 351 12.70 15.82 -19.06
N HIS A 352 11.44 15.42 -18.78
CA HIS A 352 10.29 15.66 -19.66
C HIS A 352 9.07 16.19 -18.88
N PRO A 353 9.15 17.38 -18.29
CA PRO A 353 8.04 17.94 -17.50
C PRO A 353 6.78 18.23 -18.34
N ASP A 354 6.92 18.39 -19.64
CA ASP A 354 5.84 18.55 -20.60
C ASP A 354 4.98 17.29 -20.78
N LEU A 355 5.54 16.11 -20.46
CA LEU A 355 4.85 14.83 -20.57
C LEU A 355 4.09 14.42 -19.27
N VAL A 356 4.32 15.09 -18.16
CA VAL A 356 3.81 14.72 -16.84
C VAL A 356 2.29 14.48 -16.85
N ARG A 357 1.50 15.39 -17.41
CA ARG A 357 0.04 15.20 -17.43
C ARG A 357 -0.42 14.25 -18.55
N SER A 358 0.15 14.34 -19.73
CA SER A 358 -0.29 13.55 -20.90
C SER A 358 0.03 12.08 -20.79
N HIS A 359 1.04 11.70 -20.00
CA HIS A 359 1.47 10.33 -19.79
C HIS A 359 1.07 9.77 -18.40
N PHE A 360 0.40 10.54 -17.58
CA PHE A 360 -0.20 10.02 -16.35
C PHE A 360 -1.57 9.39 -16.65
N GLY A 361 -1.70 8.09 -16.35
CA GLY A 361 -2.93 7.36 -16.66
C GLY A 361 -4.07 7.66 -15.69
N GLY A 362 -3.83 7.58 -14.38
CA GLY A 362 -4.85 7.89 -13.36
C GLY A 362 -6.10 7.01 -13.47
N THR A 363 -5.95 5.75 -13.84
CA THR A 363 -7.02 4.76 -14.04
C THR A 363 -6.50 3.36 -13.68
N PRO A 364 -7.37 2.36 -13.39
CA PRO A 364 -6.90 1.01 -13.11
C PRO A 364 -6.05 0.45 -14.25
N ALA A 365 -4.97 -0.23 -13.91
CA ALA A 365 -4.12 -0.95 -14.85
C ALA A 365 -4.74 -2.32 -15.21
N PRO A 366 -4.28 -2.95 -16.31
CA PRO A 366 -4.60 -4.35 -16.60
C PRO A 366 -4.24 -5.25 -15.40
N VAL A 367 -5.22 -6.08 -15.00
CA VAL A 367 -5.05 -7.03 -13.91
C VAL A 367 -4.22 -8.21 -14.40
N PHE A 368 -3.30 -8.68 -13.58
CA PHE A 368 -2.57 -9.92 -13.82
C PHE A 368 -2.70 -10.86 -12.61
N ILE A 369 -2.32 -12.12 -12.79
CA ILE A 369 -2.45 -13.16 -11.78
C ILE A 369 -1.06 -13.62 -11.37
N LEU A 370 -0.89 -13.98 -10.10
CA LEU A 370 0.34 -14.58 -9.59
C LEU A 370 0.24 -16.11 -9.57
N ALA A 371 1.32 -16.76 -10.01
CA ALA A 371 1.56 -18.18 -9.80
C ALA A 371 2.39 -18.37 -8.54
N PHE A 372 1.92 -19.20 -7.62
CA PHE A 372 2.55 -19.47 -6.32
C PHE A 372 3.14 -20.88 -6.31
N ASP A 373 4.40 -21.02 -5.90
CA ASP A 373 5.10 -22.28 -5.70
C ASP A 373 6.09 -22.15 -4.52
N GLY A 374 5.57 -22.24 -3.29
CA GLY A 374 6.35 -22.05 -2.07
C GLY A 374 7.00 -20.66 -1.98
N ASP A 375 8.32 -20.60 -2.03
CA ASP A 375 9.08 -19.34 -2.00
C ASP A 375 9.28 -18.70 -3.38
N ARG A 376 8.70 -19.30 -4.43
CA ARG A 376 8.69 -18.77 -5.79
C ARG A 376 7.32 -18.24 -6.16
N VAL A 377 7.23 -16.95 -6.50
CA VAL A 377 6.01 -16.29 -6.95
C VAL A 377 6.33 -15.43 -8.16
N THR A 378 5.59 -15.61 -9.24
CA THR A 378 5.81 -14.88 -10.51
C THR A 378 4.49 -14.52 -11.17
N VAL A 379 4.52 -13.63 -12.14
CA VAL A 379 3.40 -13.40 -13.07
C VAL A 379 3.10 -14.71 -13.79
N ALA A 380 1.79 -15.10 -13.82
CA ALA A 380 1.32 -16.35 -14.42
C ALA A 380 1.24 -16.27 -15.95
#